data_43cb7deb36175cee2cc5e50d469f883f
#
_entry.id   43cb7deb36175cee2cc5e50d469f883f
#
_cell.length_a   1.000
_cell.length_b   1.000
_cell.length_c   1.000
_cell.angle_alpha   90.00
_cell.angle_beta   90.00
_cell.angle_gamma   90.00
#
_symmetry.space_group_name_H-M   'P 1'
#
loop_
_entity.id
_entity.type
_entity.pdbx_description
1 polymer ?
#
loop_
_entity_poly.entity_id
_entity_poly.type
_entity_poly.pdbx_seq_one_letter_code
_entity_poly.pdbx_strand_id
1 'polypeptide(L)'
;NGFVTNLKAIEWYILTKNGGMRPEITGEITLMADTENVNIFIKTFDGFDVYVNGKMLYFPSSKAKEMLAIMVEKRGSSVSLSQMTYLLYENIEERTAKNNLRVVYYRLRMNLMEHGIERILIKKRGSYAVDTEQFICDFYEFIKGNPDYITLFSGSYMPEYAWADDMLPYLRNLYRKYNGGLI
;
A
#
# COMPACT_ATOMS: atom_id res chain seq x y z
N ASN A 1 12.82 -13.08 -15.15
CA ASN A 1 13.80 -12.47 -14.21
C ASN A 1 13.17 -11.51 -13.15
N GLY A 2 11.88 -11.17 -13.24
CA GLY A 2 11.20 -10.32 -12.24
C GLY A 2 10.91 -11.01 -10.88
N PHE A 3 10.99 -12.34 -10.81
CA PHE A 3 10.67 -13.10 -9.58
C PHE A 3 11.73 -12.99 -8.47
N VAL A 4 12.99 -12.84 -8.80
CA VAL A 4 14.10 -12.88 -7.83
C VAL A 4 14.21 -11.58 -7.00
N THR A 5 13.82 -10.45 -7.56
CA THR A 5 13.92 -9.13 -6.90
C THR A 5 12.78 -8.89 -5.91
N ASN A 6 11.62 -9.52 -6.13
CA ASN A 6 10.46 -9.44 -5.25
C ASN A 6 10.65 -10.23 -3.94
N LEU A 7 11.34 -11.37 -4.00
CA LEU A 7 11.69 -12.18 -2.82
C LEU A 7 12.45 -11.37 -1.76
N LYS A 8 13.39 -10.52 -2.13
CA LYS A 8 14.22 -9.76 -1.17
C LYS A 8 13.43 -8.74 -0.35
N ALA A 9 12.42 -8.08 -0.93
CA ALA A 9 11.58 -7.14 -0.18
C ALA A 9 10.66 -7.88 0.80
N ILE A 10 10.17 -9.04 0.41
CA ILE A 10 9.33 -9.92 1.23
C ILE A 10 10.17 -10.58 2.33
N GLU A 11 11.34 -11.14 2.00
CA GLU A 11 12.27 -11.70 2.96
C GLU A 11 12.68 -10.66 4.01
N TRP A 12 12.95 -9.43 3.60
CA TRP A 12 13.26 -8.35 4.52
C TRP A 12 12.09 -8.03 5.46
N TYR A 13 10.86 -7.98 4.94
CA TYR A 13 9.67 -7.73 5.74
C TYR A 13 9.39 -8.89 6.73
N ILE A 14 9.50 -10.14 6.28
CA ILE A 14 9.31 -11.35 7.10
C ILE A 14 10.39 -11.43 8.18
N LEU A 15 11.66 -11.17 7.84
CA LEU A 15 12.78 -11.16 8.79
C LEU A 15 12.64 -10.08 9.86
N THR A 16 12.16 -8.88 9.51
CA THR A 16 11.96 -7.80 10.49
C THR A 16 10.80 -8.07 11.42
N LYS A 17 9.75 -8.75 10.96
CA LYS A 17 8.60 -9.12 11.80
C LYS A 17 8.92 -10.24 12.80
N ASN A 18 9.83 -11.16 12.45
CA ASN A 18 10.21 -12.29 13.28
C ASN A 18 11.41 -12.03 14.22
N GLY A 19 11.80 -10.77 14.44
CA GLY A 19 12.86 -10.40 15.37
C GLY A 19 14.27 -10.80 14.89
N GLY A 20 14.44 -11.16 13.63
CA GLY A 20 15.74 -11.48 13.03
C GLY A 20 16.61 -10.24 12.86
N MET A 21 17.91 -10.41 13.21
CA MET A 21 18.93 -9.39 13.11
C MET A 21 19.04 -8.86 11.66
N ARG A 22 19.20 -7.55 11.49
CA ARG A 22 19.44 -6.92 10.18
C ARG A 22 20.66 -7.58 9.53
N PRO A 23 20.58 -8.07 8.29
CA PRO A 23 21.80 -8.42 7.56
C PRO A 23 22.57 -7.12 7.28
N GLU A 24 23.79 -7.02 7.78
CA GLU A 24 24.74 -6.01 7.32
C GLU A 24 25.05 -6.27 5.85
N ILE A 25 24.63 -5.33 5.00
CA ILE A 25 24.96 -5.36 3.57
C ILE A 25 26.38 -4.78 3.44
N THR A 26 27.37 -5.63 3.63
CA THR A 26 28.74 -5.38 3.19
C THR A 26 28.90 -5.94 1.77
N GLY A 27 28.76 -5.06 0.79
CA GLY A 27 29.02 -5.37 -0.61
C GLY A 27 29.00 -4.09 -1.44
N GLU A 28 30.12 -3.77 -2.07
CA GLU A 28 30.28 -2.64 -2.99
C GLU A 28 29.19 -2.68 -4.06
N ILE A 29 28.29 -1.70 -4.03
CA ILE A 29 27.31 -1.50 -5.10
C ILE A 29 27.99 -0.64 -6.16
N THR A 30 28.42 -1.29 -7.23
CA THR A 30 28.76 -0.62 -8.49
C THR A 30 27.52 0.11 -8.98
N LEU A 31 27.60 1.46 -8.98
CA LEU A 31 26.58 2.35 -9.55
C LEU A 31 26.51 2.13 -11.07
N MET A 32 25.64 1.24 -11.50
CA MET A 32 25.07 1.26 -12.83
C MET A 32 23.62 1.75 -12.66
N ALA A 33 23.35 2.91 -13.23
CA ALA A 33 22.01 3.51 -13.25
C ALA A 33 21.12 2.72 -14.22
N ASP A 34 20.55 1.61 -13.73
CA ASP A 34 19.46 0.92 -14.40
C ASP A 34 18.14 1.47 -13.88
N THR A 35 17.53 2.33 -14.68
CA THR A 35 16.22 2.99 -14.45
C THR A 35 15.03 2.03 -14.50
N GLU A 36 15.22 0.69 -14.48
CA GLU A 36 14.19 -0.26 -14.91
C GLU A 36 13.55 -1.13 -13.84
N ASN A 37 13.89 -1.07 -12.55
CA ASN A 37 13.17 -1.95 -11.61
C ASN A 37 13.11 -1.41 -10.17
N VAL A 38 12.36 -0.32 -9.96
CA VAL A 38 12.05 0.14 -8.60
C VAL A 38 11.01 -0.81 -8.00
N ASN A 39 11.43 -1.58 -6.99
CA ASN A 39 10.54 -2.47 -6.25
C ASN A 39 9.68 -1.68 -5.28
N ILE A 40 8.38 -1.83 -5.40
CA ILE A 40 7.41 -1.18 -4.53
C ILE A 40 6.62 -2.27 -3.80
N PHE A 41 6.64 -2.21 -2.47
CA PHE A 41 5.82 -3.05 -1.62
C PHE A 41 4.92 -2.17 -0.76
N ILE A 42 3.63 -2.49 -0.72
CA ILE A 42 2.64 -1.82 0.12
C ILE A 42 2.16 -2.79 1.19
N LYS A 43 2.42 -2.43 2.43
CA LYS A 43 1.97 -3.12 3.62
C LYS A 43 0.62 -2.54 4.03
N THR A 44 -0.34 -3.40 4.36
CA THR A 44 -1.66 -3.03 4.86
C THR A 44 -2.04 -3.74 6.17
N PHE A 45 -1.40 -4.88 6.46
CA PHE A 45 -1.60 -5.58 7.74
C PHE A 45 -0.81 -4.92 8.85
N ASP A 46 -1.45 -4.69 10.01
CA ASP A 46 -0.89 -3.98 11.18
C ASP A 46 -0.40 -2.54 10.89
N GLY A 47 -1.03 -1.85 9.95
CA GLY A 47 -0.72 -0.49 9.55
C GLY A 47 -0.45 -0.36 8.05
N PHE A 48 -0.61 0.86 7.53
CA PHE A 48 -0.39 1.17 6.13
C PHE A 48 0.99 1.78 5.92
N ASP A 49 1.89 1.11 5.21
CA ASP A 49 3.22 1.62 4.87
C ASP A 49 3.59 1.26 3.43
N VAL A 50 4.40 2.13 2.81
CA VAL A 50 4.95 1.93 1.48
C VAL A 50 6.46 1.75 1.58
N TYR A 51 6.99 0.75 0.91
CA TYR A 51 8.42 0.48 0.84
C TYR A 51 8.89 0.60 -0.61
N VAL A 52 9.98 1.33 -0.81
CA VAL A 52 10.65 1.51 -2.09
C VAL A 52 12.04 0.93 -1.99
N ASN A 53 12.34 -0.13 -2.76
CA ASN A 53 13.62 -0.87 -2.67
C ASN A 53 13.97 -1.28 -1.22
N GLY A 54 12.96 -1.74 -0.45
CA GLY A 54 13.11 -2.18 0.94
C GLY A 54 13.21 -1.06 1.98
N LYS A 55 13.18 0.21 1.59
CA LYS A 55 13.18 1.36 2.51
C LYS A 55 11.78 1.93 2.66
N MET A 56 11.36 2.16 3.90
CA MET A 56 10.06 2.74 4.20
C MET A 56 10.00 4.19 3.70
N LEU A 57 8.93 4.50 2.94
CA LEU A 57 8.66 5.83 2.45
C LEU A 57 8.03 6.68 3.55
N TYR A 58 8.61 7.83 3.82
CA TYR A 58 8.02 8.82 4.72
C TYR A 58 6.99 9.68 3.99
N PHE A 59 5.83 9.87 4.62
CA PHE A 59 4.77 10.75 4.12
C PHE A 59 4.68 12.01 5.00
N PRO A 60 5.07 13.19 4.51
CA PRO A 60 4.93 14.45 5.25
C PRO A 60 3.47 14.83 5.51
N SER A 61 2.55 14.29 4.73
CA SER A 61 1.11 14.54 4.84
C SER A 61 0.36 13.24 5.15
N SER A 62 -0.20 13.14 6.37
CA SER A 62 -1.05 12.00 6.78
C SER A 62 -2.26 11.84 5.85
N LYS A 63 -2.89 12.93 5.43
CA LYS A 63 -4.02 12.88 4.48
C LYS A 63 -3.62 12.40 3.08
N ALA A 64 -2.38 12.65 2.65
CA ALA A 64 -1.87 12.10 1.41
C ALA A 64 -1.62 10.59 1.53
N LYS A 65 -1.08 10.13 2.66
CA LYS A 65 -0.92 8.71 2.99
C LYS A 65 -2.27 8.00 3.04
N GLU A 66 -3.26 8.59 3.72
CA GLU A 66 -4.63 8.06 3.80
C GLU A 66 -5.31 8.00 2.43
N MET A 67 -5.15 9.02 1.58
CA MET A 67 -5.66 8.99 0.21
C MET A 67 -5.11 7.82 -0.60
N LEU A 68 -3.83 7.52 -0.47
CA LEU A 68 -3.21 6.36 -1.11
C LEU A 68 -3.78 5.05 -0.55
N ALA A 69 -3.94 4.94 0.78
CA ALA A 69 -4.52 3.77 1.43
C ALA A 69 -5.93 3.46 0.92
N ILE A 70 -6.79 4.49 0.78
CA ILE A 70 -8.14 4.34 0.20
C ILE A 70 -8.06 3.78 -1.23
N MET A 71 -7.18 4.31 -2.07
CA MET A 71 -7.03 3.81 -3.45
C MET A 71 -6.50 2.38 -3.50
N VAL A 72 -5.59 2.02 -2.60
CA VAL A 72 -5.06 0.65 -2.46
C VAL A 72 -6.17 -0.31 -2.04
N GLU A 73 -6.99 0.05 -1.04
CA GLU A 73 -8.14 -0.78 -0.64
C GLU A 73 -9.08 -1.09 -1.81
N LYS A 74 -9.26 -0.17 -2.73
CA LYS A 74 -10.14 -0.34 -3.91
C LYS A 74 -9.53 -1.18 -5.04
N ARG A 75 -8.33 -1.69 -4.87
CA ARG A 75 -7.69 -2.71 -5.74
C ARG A 75 -7.74 -2.36 -7.23
N GLY A 76 -7.34 -1.15 -7.59
CA GLY A 76 -7.36 -0.65 -8.96
C GLY A 76 -8.71 -0.13 -9.43
N SER A 77 -9.80 -0.34 -8.68
CA SER A 77 -11.08 0.29 -8.96
C SER A 77 -11.00 1.80 -8.71
N SER A 78 -11.65 2.57 -9.59
CA SER A 78 -11.66 4.03 -9.50
C SER A 78 -12.50 4.52 -8.33
N VAL A 79 -11.96 5.44 -7.53
CA VAL A 79 -12.66 6.19 -6.48
C VAL A 79 -13.06 7.54 -7.05
N SER A 80 -14.33 7.86 -7.03
CA SER A 80 -14.82 9.16 -7.51
C SER A 80 -14.40 10.31 -6.58
N LEU A 81 -14.41 11.54 -7.12
CA LEU A 81 -14.12 12.73 -6.33
C LEU A 81 -15.01 12.81 -5.07
N SER A 82 -16.31 12.52 -5.22
CA SER A 82 -17.28 12.58 -4.11
C SER A 82 -17.02 11.49 -3.06
N GLN A 83 -16.71 10.25 -3.48
CA GLN A 83 -16.34 9.18 -2.56
C GLN A 83 -15.05 9.51 -1.80
N MET A 84 -14.05 10.02 -2.50
CA MET A 84 -12.78 10.38 -1.87
C MET A 84 -12.93 11.54 -0.88
N THR A 85 -13.73 12.55 -1.23
CA THR A 85 -14.02 13.67 -0.30
C THR A 85 -14.80 13.21 0.92
N TYR A 86 -15.77 12.32 0.74
CA TYR A 86 -16.54 11.74 1.86
C TYR A 86 -15.63 10.99 2.84
N LEU A 87 -14.76 10.10 2.34
CA LEU A 87 -13.86 9.29 3.18
C LEU A 87 -12.79 10.13 3.89
N LEU A 88 -12.28 11.18 3.25
CA LEU A 88 -11.20 12.01 3.84
C LEU A 88 -11.69 13.17 4.68
N TYR A 89 -12.94 13.64 4.48
CA TYR A 89 -13.42 14.92 5.02
C TYR A 89 -14.88 14.86 5.46
N GLU A 90 -15.21 13.96 6.37
CA GLU A 90 -16.57 13.59 6.79
C GLU A 90 -17.46 14.78 7.22
N ASN A 91 -16.86 15.88 7.74
CA ASN A 91 -17.60 17.02 8.29
C ASN A 91 -17.21 18.38 7.68
N ILE A 92 -16.72 18.38 6.45
CA ILE A 92 -16.27 19.61 5.77
C ILE A 92 -17.23 19.92 4.61
N GLU A 93 -17.55 21.20 4.43
CA GLU A 93 -18.34 21.69 3.30
C GLU A 93 -17.74 21.21 1.98
N GLU A 94 -18.60 20.72 1.07
CA GLU A 94 -18.24 20.00 -0.16
C GLU A 94 -17.21 20.75 -1.04
N ARG A 95 -17.40 22.07 -1.21
CA ARG A 95 -16.52 22.91 -2.03
C ARG A 95 -15.12 22.97 -1.43
N THR A 96 -15.06 23.16 -0.12
CA THR A 96 -13.81 23.20 0.65
C THR A 96 -13.12 21.84 0.61
N ALA A 97 -13.85 20.74 0.82
CA ALA A 97 -13.33 19.38 0.75
C ALA A 97 -12.75 19.05 -0.63
N LYS A 98 -13.41 19.45 -1.72
CA LYS A 98 -12.89 19.29 -3.09
C LYS A 98 -11.60 20.07 -3.35
N ASN A 99 -11.49 21.27 -2.80
CA ASN A 99 -10.26 22.07 -2.94
C ASN A 99 -9.11 21.45 -2.13
N ASN A 100 -9.37 21.03 -0.89
CA ASN A 100 -8.40 20.35 -0.05
C ASN A 100 -7.92 19.05 -0.69
N LEU A 101 -8.82 18.27 -1.30
CA LEU A 101 -8.47 17.03 -2.00
C LEU A 101 -7.47 17.26 -3.15
N ARG A 102 -7.62 18.35 -3.90
CA ARG A 102 -6.66 18.68 -4.97
C ARG A 102 -5.26 18.93 -4.42
N VAL A 103 -5.17 19.62 -3.28
CA VAL A 103 -3.88 19.88 -2.59
C VAL A 103 -3.30 18.57 -2.04
N VAL A 104 -4.12 17.72 -1.44
CA VAL A 104 -3.69 16.42 -0.92
C VAL A 104 -3.18 15.51 -2.04
N TYR A 105 -3.91 15.43 -3.15
CA TYR A 105 -3.47 14.66 -4.32
C TYR A 105 -2.14 15.20 -4.90
N TYR A 106 -1.99 16.50 -4.98
CA TYR A 106 -0.73 17.12 -5.43
C TYR A 106 0.43 16.72 -4.51
N ARG A 107 0.25 16.83 -3.18
CA ARG A 107 1.26 16.42 -2.19
C ARG A 107 1.61 14.95 -2.29
N LEU A 108 0.60 14.08 -2.46
CA LEU A 108 0.80 12.65 -2.68
C LEU A 108 1.66 12.43 -3.93
N ARG A 109 1.26 13.00 -5.06
CA ARG A 109 1.96 12.84 -6.33
C ARG A 109 3.41 13.33 -6.25
N MET A 110 3.65 14.48 -5.65
CA MET A 110 5.00 15.03 -5.49
C MET A 110 5.88 14.13 -4.64
N ASN A 111 5.37 13.64 -3.51
CA ASN A 111 6.09 12.71 -2.63
C ASN A 111 6.45 11.41 -3.38
N LEU A 112 5.53 10.83 -4.14
CA LEU A 112 5.80 9.61 -4.93
C LEU A 112 6.77 9.90 -6.10
N MET A 113 6.69 11.07 -6.72
CA MET A 113 7.59 11.47 -7.81
C MET A 113 9.03 11.65 -7.32
N GLU A 114 9.25 12.23 -6.14
CA GLU A 114 10.57 12.36 -5.51
C GLU A 114 11.26 11.00 -5.28
N HIS A 115 10.46 9.92 -5.19
CA HIS A 115 10.94 8.56 -5.02
C HIS A 115 10.85 7.71 -6.29
N GLY A 116 10.51 8.32 -7.44
CA GLY A 116 10.44 7.65 -8.75
C GLY A 116 9.31 6.64 -8.90
N ILE A 117 8.24 6.76 -8.10
CA ILE A 117 7.13 5.81 -8.05
C ILE A 117 5.75 6.40 -8.34
N GLU A 118 5.67 7.62 -8.88
CA GLU A 118 4.38 8.23 -9.22
C GLU A 118 3.56 7.43 -10.25
N ARG A 119 4.20 6.51 -10.97
CA ARG A 119 3.55 5.59 -11.92
C ARG A 119 2.48 4.70 -11.28
N ILE A 120 2.50 4.52 -9.96
CA ILE A 120 1.45 3.79 -9.25
C ILE A 120 0.10 4.53 -9.24
N LEU A 121 0.09 5.83 -9.53
CA LEU A 121 -1.14 6.63 -9.53
C LEU A 121 -1.77 6.67 -10.91
N ILE A 122 -3.06 6.34 -10.96
CA ILE A 122 -3.92 6.56 -12.12
C ILE A 122 -4.89 7.68 -11.78
N LYS A 123 -4.83 8.79 -12.53
CA LYS A 123 -5.80 9.87 -12.45
C LYS A 123 -6.59 9.98 -13.74
N LYS A 124 -7.89 9.80 -13.64
CA LYS A 124 -8.86 10.11 -14.70
C LYS A 124 -9.66 11.35 -14.33
N ARG A 125 -10.41 11.90 -15.29
CA ARG A 125 -11.30 13.05 -14.99
C ARG A 125 -12.31 12.67 -13.92
N GLY A 126 -12.21 13.30 -12.74
CA GLY A 126 -13.14 13.11 -11.63
C GLY A 126 -12.96 11.81 -10.83
N SER A 127 -11.89 11.06 -11.04
CA SER A 127 -11.61 9.85 -10.27
C SER A 127 -10.12 9.58 -10.08
N TYR A 128 -9.81 8.78 -9.06
CA TYR A 128 -8.46 8.39 -8.64
C TYR A 128 -8.40 6.86 -8.49
N ALA A 129 -7.30 6.26 -8.86
CA ALA A 129 -7.03 4.84 -8.68
C ALA A 129 -5.52 4.59 -8.53
N VAL A 130 -5.16 3.35 -8.23
CA VAL A 130 -3.78 2.86 -8.32
C VAL A 130 -3.66 1.81 -9.42
N ASP A 131 -2.49 1.77 -10.05
CA ASP A 131 -2.11 0.69 -10.95
C ASP A 131 -1.54 -0.47 -10.13
N THR A 132 -2.33 -1.51 -9.97
CA THR A 132 -2.00 -2.67 -9.13
C THR A 132 -0.88 -3.54 -9.70
N GLU A 133 -0.47 -3.34 -10.95
CA GLU A 133 0.64 -4.05 -11.58
C GLU A 133 2.00 -3.44 -11.24
N GLN A 134 2.01 -2.23 -10.69
CA GLN A 134 3.24 -1.48 -10.39
C GLN A 134 3.83 -1.79 -9.01
N PHE A 135 3.13 -2.55 -8.16
CA PHE A 135 3.57 -2.85 -6.80
C PHE A 135 3.03 -4.19 -6.31
N ILE A 136 3.67 -4.73 -5.28
CA ILE A 136 3.15 -5.86 -4.51
C ILE A 136 2.46 -5.31 -3.27
N CYS A 137 1.33 -5.92 -2.89
CA CYS A 137 0.59 -5.57 -1.68
C CYS A 137 0.25 -6.85 -0.91
N ASP A 138 0.53 -6.86 0.40
CA ASP A 138 0.23 -8.00 1.27
C ASP A 138 -1.26 -8.40 1.23
N PHE A 139 -2.15 -7.42 1.25
CA PHE A 139 -3.60 -7.63 1.11
C PHE A 139 -3.99 -8.29 -0.21
N TYR A 140 -3.37 -7.89 -1.32
CA TYR A 140 -3.69 -8.45 -2.63
C TYR A 140 -3.22 -9.90 -2.74
N GLU A 141 -2.01 -10.18 -2.28
CA GLU A 141 -1.45 -11.52 -2.27
C GLU A 141 -2.20 -12.45 -1.31
N PHE A 142 -2.62 -11.92 -0.15
CA PHE A 142 -3.48 -12.65 0.79
C PHE A 142 -4.81 -13.07 0.14
N ILE A 143 -5.49 -12.16 -0.57
CA ILE A 143 -6.75 -12.49 -1.25
C ILE A 143 -6.56 -13.56 -2.33
N LYS A 144 -5.42 -13.57 -3.01
CA LYS A 144 -5.08 -14.61 -4.00
C LYS A 144 -4.80 -15.97 -3.36
N GLY A 145 -4.72 -16.05 -2.04
CA GLY A 145 -4.42 -17.27 -1.31
C GLY A 145 -2.93 -17.64 -1.29
N ASN A 146 -2.05 -16.65 -1.48
CA ASN A 146 -0.60 -16.87 -1.42
C ASN A 146 -0.19 -17.24 0.02
N PRO A 147 0.36 -18.48 0.26
CA PRO A 147 0.66 -18.96 1.60
C PRO A 147 1.58 -18.06 2.41
N ASP A 148 2.58 -17.44 1.77
CA ASP A 148 3.55 -16.57 2.44
C ASP A 148 2.87 -15.33 3.05
N TYR A 149 1.83 -14.83 2.39
CA TYR A 149 1.07 -13.65 2.84
C TYR A 149 -0.07 -13.99 3.78
N ILE A 150 -0.59 -15.22 3.73
CA ILE A 150 -1.60 -15.69 4.70
C ILE A 150 -1.02 -15.66 6.11
N THR A 151 0.22 -16.05 6.28
CA THR A 151 0.92 -16.05 7.59
C THR A 151 1.17 -14.64 8.15
N LEU A 152 1.16 -13.61 7.30
CA LEU A 152 1.37 -12.22 7.70
C LEU A 152 0.13 -11.58 8.33
N PHE A 153 -1.05 -12.14 8.09
CA PHE A 153 -2.30 -11.59 8.62
C PHE A 153 -2.46 -11.90 10.11
N SER A 154 -2.31 -10.90 10.95
CA SER A 154 -2.43 -10.97 12.42
C SER A 154 -3.85 -10.74 12.93
N GLY A 155 -4.83 -10.47 12.03
CA GLY A 155 -6.18 -10.06 12.39
C GLY A 155 -6.40 -8.55 12.41
N SER A 156 -5.40 -7.76 12.00
CA SER A 156 -5.42 -6.29 11.93
C SER A 156 -5.17 -5.80 10.50
N TYR A 157 -5.93 -4.81 10.04
CA TYR A 157 -5.87 -4.23 8.71
C TYR A 157 -6.03 -2.73 8.80
N MET A 158 -5.00 -1.98 8.39
CA MET A 158 -4.93 -0.51 8.40
C MET A 158 -5.59 0.13 9.65
N PRO A 159 -5.19 -0.24 10.89
CA PRO A 159 -5.89 0.14 12.13
C PRO A 159 -5.91 1.65 12.41
N GLU A 160 -5.10 2.43 11.70
CA GLU A 160 -5.10 3.88 11.77
C GLU A 160 -6.29 4.54 11.07
N TYR A 161 -7.08 3.78 10.28
CA TYR A 161 -8.20 4.29 9.50
C TYR A 161 -9.50 3.58 9.83
N ALA A 162 -10.45 4.29 10.46
CA ALA A 162 -11.75 3.72 10.87
C ALA A 162 -12.54 3.14 9.68
N TRP A 163 -12.44 3.72 8.49
CA TRP A 163 -13.11 3.21 7.29
C TRP A 163 -12.59 1.83 6.84
N ALA A 164 -11.41 1.42 7.28
CA ALA A 164 -10.84 0.11 6.94
C ALA A 164 -11.42 -1.04 7.78
N ASP A 165 -12.07 -0.76 8.90
CA ASP A 165 -12.65 -1.77 9.78
C ASP A 165 -13.71 -2.63 9.08
N ASP A 166 -14.42 -2.08 8.11
CA ASP A 166 -15.44 -2.81 7.32
C ASP A 166 -14.85 -4.00 6.53
N MET A 167 -13.55 -3.98 6.25
CA MET A 167 -12.86 -5.08 5.56
C MET A 167 -12.51 -6.25 6.50
N LEU A 168 -12.38 -6.03 7.81
CA LEU A 168 -11.93 -7.04 8.77
C LEU A 168 -12.77 -8.32 8.81
N PRO A 169 -14.11 -8.28 8.79
CA PRO A 169 -14.93 -9.49 8.77
C PRO A 169 -14.64 -10.37 7.55
N TYR A 170 -14.48 -9.76 6.38
CA TYR A 170 -14.13 -10.46 5.15
C TYR A 170 -12.76 -11.12 5.25
N LEU A 171 -11.73 -10.39 5.69
CA LEU A 171 -10.38 -10.92 5.83
C LEU A 171 -10.29 -12.05 6.84
N ARG A 172 -10.99 -11.95 7.98
CA ARG A 172 -11.04 -13.01 9.00
C ARG A 172 -11.72 -14.28 8.48
N ASN A 173 -12.79 -14.15 7.70
CA ASN A 173 -13.46 -15.28 7.08
C ASN A 173 -12.54 -15.98 6.06
N LEU A 174 -11.87 -15.18 5.23
CA LEU A 174 -10.93 -15.69 4.24
C LEU A 174 -9.72 -16.39 4.90
N TYR A 175 -9.20 -15.83 5.99
CA TYR A 175 -8.13 -16.42 6.79
C TYR A 175 -8.53 -17.80 7.36
N ARG A 176 -9.75 -17.91 7.94
CA ARG A 176 -10.27 -19.19 8.43
C ARG A 176 -10.37 -20.22 7.32
N LYS A 177 -10.88 -19.83 6.14
CA LYS A 177 -10.98 -20.72 4.97
C LYS A 177 -9.61 -21.26 4.56
N TYR A 178 -8.58 -20.42 4.53
CA TYR A 178 -7.22 -20.84 4.15
C TYR A 178 -6.58 -21.77 5.17
N ASN A 179 -6.91 -21.64 6.45
CA ASN A 179 -6.37 -22.48 7.52
C ASN A 179 -7.25 -23.71 7.86
N GLY A 180 -8.14 -24.12 6.93
CA GLY A 180 -8.93 -25.35 7.08
C GLY A 180 -10.09 -25.23 8.06
N GLY A 181 -10.51 -24.00 8.42
CA GLY A 181 -11.72 -23.79 9.19
C GLY A 181 -12.95 -24.14 8.35
N LEU A 182 -13.68 -25.18 8.77
CA LEU A 182 -15.02 -25.46 8.24
C LEU A 182 -15.92 -24.23 8.43
N ILE A 183 -16.62 -23.87 7.36
CA ILE A 183 -17.65 -22.82 7.33
C ILE A 183 -18.81 -23.22 8.23
#